data_fbd7d7a7575816e5e75003575c9ffaba
#
_entry.id   fbd7d7a7575816e5e75003575c9ffaba
#
_cell.length_a   1.000
_cell.length_b   1.000
_cell.length_c   1.000
_cell.angle_alpha   90.00
_cell.angle_beta   90.00
_cell.angle_gamma   90.00
#
_symmetry.space_group_name_H-M   'P 1'
#
loop_
_entity.id
_entity.type
_entity.pdbx_description
1 polymer ?
#
loop_
_entity_poly.entity_id
_entity_poly.type
_entity_poly.pdbx_seq_one_letter_code
_entity_poly.pdbx_strand_id
1 'polypeptide(L)'
;LYNAVEMGWTLLFITHTIPHKRTDDMLELMRNMDTARKLYGKGGTMSRLMKQLGFKGNVIRLEPTFGNHGIHPHTHTILMFDRKLTNEETERLTSYLKDKWKKSCIEAGLVTKKNERTFDKYGFCADTTGDIEKLIRYMTKNEKEQSVSGLAKEMTNAADKKRGRGVEGDDEDGKA
;
A
#
# COMPACT_ATOMS: atom_id res chain seq x y z
N LEU A 1 19.32 -3.02 4.27
CA LEU A 1 18.22 -3.45 5.15
C LEU A 1 18.70 -4.38 6.26
N TYR A 2 19.53 -5.39 5.99
CA TYR A 2 20.06 -6.30 7.02
C TYR A 2 20.71 -5.53 8.17
N ASN A 3 21.69 -4.68 7.89
CA ASN A 3 22.39 -3.90 8.91
C ASN A 3 21.42 -3.02 9.74
N ALA A 4 20.37 -2.48 9.11
CA ALA A 4 19.38 -1.66 9.81
C ALA A 4 18.66 -2.46 10.90
N VAL A 5 18.36 -3.72 10.61
CA VAL A 5 17.66 -4.58 11.58
C VAL A 5 18.58 -5.05 12.68
N GLU A 6 19.81 -5.44 12.36
CA GLU A 6 20.84 -5.79 13.35
C GLU A 6 21.10 -4.61 14.32
N MET A 7 20.97 -3.38 13.81
CA MET A 7 21.05 -2.15 14.60
C MET A 7 19.77 -1.81 15.38
N GLY A 8 18.73 -2.63 15.32
CA GLY A 8 17.46 -2.41 16.03
C GLY A 8 16.56 -1.33 15.41
N TRP A 9 16.74 -1.04 14.11
CA TRP A 9 15.91 -0.08 13.40
C TRP A 9 14.50 -0.63 13.17
N THR A 10 13.53 0.27 13.05
CA THR A 10 12.18 -0.09 12.59
C THR A 10 12.09 0.03 11.07
N LEU A 11 11.59 -1.02 10.45
CA LEU A 11 11.22 -1.04 9.04
C LEU A 11 9.69 -1.06 8.93
N LEU A 12 9.10 -0.02 8.35
CA LEU A 12 7.66 0.06 8.09
C LEU A 12 7.43 -0.19 6.59
N PHE A 13 6.79 -1.29 6.27
CA PHE A 13 6.39 -1.64 4.91
C PHE A 13 5.01 -1.08 4.60
N ILE A 14 4.90 -0.36 3.49
CA ILE A 14 3.67 0.28 3.06
C ILE A 14 3.35 -0.13 1.63
N THR A 15 2.11 -0.52 1.39
CA THR A 15 1.55 -0.71 0.05
C THR A 15 0.55 0.39 -0.24
N HIS A 16 0.80 1.14 -1.30
CA HIS A 16 -0.15 2.11 -1.85
C HIS A 16 -0.80 1.51 -3.09
N THR A 17 -2.12 1.51 -3.11
CA THR A 17 -2.94 1.02 -4.22
C THR A 17 -3.85 2.13 -4.70
N ILE A 18 -4.10 2.21 -6.00
CA ILE A 18 -5.05 3.16 -6.57
C ILE A 18 -6.25 2.44 -7.17
N PRO A 19 -7.46 3.03 -7.13
CA PRO A 19 -8.62 2.50 -7.82
C PRO A 19 -8.37 2.48 -9.33
N HIS A 20 -8.81 1.41 -9.98
CA HIS A 20 -8.70 1.27 -11.43
C HIS A 20 -9.84 0.39 -11.95
N LYS A 21 -10.07 0.45 -13.26
CA LYS A 21 -10.99 -0.38 -14.02
C LYS A 21 -10.26 -0.95 -15.23
N ARG A 22 -10.79 -2.02 -15.79
CA ARG A 22 -10.24 -2.63 -17.01
C ARG A 22 -10.23 -1.68 -18.22
N THR A 23 -11.13 -0.71 -18.24
CA THR A 23 -11.29 0.27 -19.32
C THR A 23 -10.48 1.55 -19.13
N ASP A 24 -9.75 1.69 -18.03
CA ASP A 24 -8.98 2.91 -17.76
C ASP A 24 -7.77 3.00 -18.70
N ASP A 25 -7.49 4.22 -19.18
CA ASP A 25 -6.25 4.50 -19.90
C ASP A 25 -5.05 4.37 -18.96
N MET A 26 -4.13 3.49 -19.33
CA MET A 26 -2.96 3.18 -18.50
C MET A 26 -2.06 4.38 -18.30
N LEU A 27 -1.85 5.18 -19.35
CA LEU A 27 -0.94 6.33 -19.27
C LEU A 27 -1.54 7.40 -18.37
N GLU A 28 -2.83 7.63 -18.48
CA GLU A 28 -3.54 8.58 -17.62
C GLU A 28 -3.52 8.11 -16.16
N LEU A 29 -3.82 6.83 -15.91
CA LEU A 29 -3.78 6.24 -14.58
C LEU A 29 -2.41 6.39 -13.91
N MET A 30 -1.33 6.12 -14.66
CA MET A 30 0.04 6.26 -14.16
C MET A 30 0.44 7.72 -13.92
N ARG A 31 0.01 8.65 -14.77
CA ARG A 31 0.23 10.10 -14.55
C ARG A 31 -0.47 10.59 -13.28
N ASN A 32 -1.72 10.17 -13.07
CA ASN A 32 -2.48 10.54 -11.88
C ASN A 32 -1.87 9.92 -10.62
N MET A 33 -1.38 8.68 -10.71
CA MET A 33 -0.64 8.04 -9.62
C MET A 33 0.66 8.79 -9.28
N ASP A 34 1.42 9.22 -10.29
CA ASP A 34 2.64 10.03 -10.07
C ASP A 34 2.30 11.37 -9.43
N THR A 35 1.21 12.01 -9.85
CA THR A 35 0.69 13.23 -9.23
C THR A 35 0.34 13.00 -7.77
N ALA A 36 -0.40 11.94 -7.44
CA ALA A 36 -0.75 11.59 -6.08
C ALA A 36 0.51 11.34 -5.22
N ARG A 37 1.52 10.66 -5.76
CA ARG A 37 2.79 10.41 -5.06
C ARG A 37 3.56 11.71 -4.79
N LYS A 38 3.61 12.64 -5.74
CA LYS A 38 4.22 13.95 -5.55
C LYS A 38 3.53 14.75 -4.45
N LEU A 39 2.19 14.75 -4.43
CA LEU A 39 1.40 15.40 -3.38
C LEU A 39 1.61 14.72 -2.01
N TYR A 40 1.65 13.39 -1.99
CA TYR A 40 1.91 12.62 -0.79
C TYR A 40 3.27 12.94 -0.15
N GLY A 41 4.31 13.14 -0.94
CA GLY A 41 5.65 13.48 -0.46
C GLY A 41 5.79 14.93 0.04
N LYS A 42 4.84 15.83 -0.25
CA LYS A 42 4.92 17.24 0.10
C LYS A 42 4.43 17.51 1.54
N GLY A 43 4.97 18.59 2.12
CA GLY A 43 4.45 19.26 3.32
C GLY A 43 5.35 19.15 4.55
N GLY A 44 5.46 20.28 5.25
CA GLY A 44 6.33 20.43 6.42
C GLY A 44 5.92 19.57 7.62
N THR A 45 4.63 19.26 7.76
CA THR A 45 4.15 18.36 8.83
C THR A 45 4.69 16.95 8.66
N MET A 46 4.67 16.42 7.42
CA MET A 46 5.27 15.13 7.09
C MET A 46 6.76 15.10 7.44
N SER A 47 7.51 16.09 6.97
CA SER A 47 8.95 16.17 7.21
C SER A 47 9.28 16.27 8.69
N ARG A 48 8.53 17.05 9.47
CA ARG A 48 8.72 17.18 10.92
C ARG A 48 8.43 15.86 11.64
N LEU A 49 7.32 15.21 11.33
CA LEU A 49 6.95 13.93 11.92
C LEU A 49 8.01 12.86 11.63
N MET A 50 8.44 12.75 10.39
CA MET A 50 9.47 11.80 9.97
C MET A 50 10.79 12.05 10.70
N LYS A 51 11.21 13.32 10.81
CA LYS A 51 12.41 13.69 11.56
C LYS A 51 12.32 13.32 13.05
N GLN A 52 11.19 13.59 13.69
CA GLN A 52 10.95 13.27 15.11
C GLN A 52 11.02 11.75 15.37
N LEU A 53 10.60 10.94 14.41
CA LEU A 53 10.61 9.48 14.52
C LEU A 53 11.95 8.85 14.15
N GLY A 54 12.95 9.64 13.74
CA GLY A 54 14.28 9.13 13.37
C GLY A 54 14.33 8.54 11.96
N PHE A 55 13.55 9.07 11.02
CA PHE A 55 13.56 8.64 9.62
C PHE A 55 14.93 8.84 8.96
N LYS A 56 15.44 7.80 8.30
CA LYS A 56 16.74 7.79 7.61
C LYS A 56 16.63 7.65 6.10
N GLY A 57 15.54 7.11 5.62
CA GLY A 57 15.37 6.92 4.19
C GLY A 57 14.26 5.94 3.85
N ASN A 58 14.07 5.74 2.57
CA ASN A 58 13.08 4.81 2.06
C ASN A 58 13.59 4.05 0.83
N VAL A 59 13.00 2.90 0.60
CA VAL A 59 13.12 2.15 -0.66
C VAL A 59 11.73 2.08 -1.26
N ILE A 60 11.59 2.44 -2.54
CA ILE A 60 10.31 2.45 -3.25
C ILE A 60 10.41 1.53 -4.46
N ARG A 61 9.40 0.69 -4.64
CA ARG A 61 9.20 -0.13 -5.83
C ARG A 61 7.81 0.11 -6.39
N LEU A 62 7.76 0.40 -7.69
CA LEU A 62 6.52 0.39 -8.46
C LEU A 62 6.31 -1.03 -9.00
N GLU A 63 5.14 -1.60 -8.77
CA GLU A 63 4.77 -2.94 -9.23
C GLU A 63 3.42 -2.89 -9.94
N PRO A 64 3.39 -2.84 -11.28
CA PRO A 64 2.18 -3.06 -12.04
C PRO A 64 1.87 -4.56 -12.06
N THR A 65 0.74 -4.97 -11.49
CA THR A 65 0.26 -6.34 -11.60
C THR A 65 -0.91 -6.43 -12.58
N PHE A 66 -1.05 -7.57 -13.27
CA PHE A 66 -2.13 -7.82 -14.20
C PHE A 66 -3.13 -8.80 -13.60
N GLY A 67 -4.40 -8.45 -13.63
CA GLY A 67 -5.48 -9.30 -13.11
C GLY A 67 -6.73 -9.24 -13.98
N ASN A 68 -7.78 -9.91 -13.52
CA ASN A 68 -9.08 -9.96 -14.23
C ASN A 68 -9.73 -8.58 -14.43
N HIS A 69 -9.36 -7.60 -13.59
CA HIS A 69 -9.85 -6.23 -13.62
C HIS A 69 -8.90 -5.24 -14.31
N GLY A 70 -7.91 -5.75 -15.08
CA GLY A 70 -6.91 -4.94 -15.77
C GLY A 70 -5.61 -4.81 -14.98
N ILE A 71 -4.95 -3.69 -15.17
CA ILE A 71 -3.65 -3.40 -14.55
C ILE A 71 -3.87 -2.77 -13.18
N HIS A 72 -3.25 -3.38 -12.16
CA HIS A 72 -3.26 -2.90 -10.79
C HIS A 72 -1.93 -2.23 -10.47
N PRO A 73 -1.82 -0.91 -10.50
CA PRO A 73 -0.60 -0.24 -10.08
C PRO A 73 -0.50 -0.23 -8.56
N HIS A 74 0.59 -0.79 -8.05
CA HIS A 74 0.95 -0.75 -6.64
C HIS A 74 2.30 -0.06 -6.47
N THR A 75 2.45 0.65 -5.36
CA THR A 75 3.76 1.10 -4.91
C THR A 75 4.03 0.50 -3.55
N HIS A 76 5.16 -0.20 -3.44
CA HIS A 76 5.66 -0.72 -2.20
C HIS A 76 6.77 0.18 -1.69
N THR A 77 6.67 0.57 -0.44
CA THR A 77 7.62 1.47 0.21
C THR A 77 8.07 0.88 1.53
N ILE A 78 9.38 0.84 1.75
CA ILE A 78 9.94 0.58 3.07
C ILE A 78 10.43 1.90 3.63
N LEU A 79 9.89 2.34 4.76
CA LEU A 79 10.41 3.45 5.54
C LEU A 79 11.35 2.91 6.62
N MET A 80 12.52 3.53 6.77
CA MET A 80 13.56 3.13 7.72
C MET A 80 13.69 4.18 8.81
N PHE A 81 13.63 3.75 10.07
CA PHE A 81 13.80 4.60 11.26
C PHE A 81 14.95 4.06 12.11
N ASP A 82 15.87 4.91 12.51
CA ASP A 82 17.12 4.54 13.22
C ASP A 82 16.91 4.15 14.69
N ARG A 83 15.69 3.83 15.07
CA ARG A 83 15.32 3.35 16.39
C ARG A 83 14.09 2.44 16.33
N LYS A 84 13.83 1.73 17.39
CA LYS A 84 12.58 1.02 17.56
C LYS A 84 11.45 2.02 17.83
N LEU A 85 10.42 2.01 17.00
CA LEU A 85 9.20 2.77 17.23
C LEU A 85 8.30 2.03 18.21
N THR A 86 7.59 2.76 19.06
CA THR A 86 6.54 2.19 19.90
C THR A 86 5.30 1.85 19.06
N ASN A 87 4.41 1.02 19.59
CA ASN A 87 3.14 0.71 18.91
C ASN A 87 2.32 1.98 18.68
N GLU A 88 2.24 2.87 19.66
CA GLU A 88 1.52 4.14 19.55
C GLU A 88 2.11 5.05 18.47
N GLU A 89 3.44 5.17 18.41
CA GLU A 89 4.12 5.93 17.35
C GLU A 89 3.85 5.36 15.96
N THR A 90 3.87 4.03 15.85
CA THR A 90 3.60 3.31 14.60
C THR A 90 2.17 3.51 14.15
N GLU A 91 1.19 3.36 15.05
CA GLU A 91 -0.22 3.58 14.75
C GLU A 91 -0.51 5.02 14.35
N ARG A 92 0.04 5.99 15.08
CA ARG A 92 -0.09 7.42 14.76
C ARG A 92 0.51 7.75 13.40
N LEU A 93 1.71 7.24 13.11
CA LEU A 93 2.37 7.43 11.82
C LEU A 93 1.53 6.81 10.70
N THR A 94 1.11 5.57 10.86
CA THR A 94 0.35 4.82 9.87
C THR A 94 -0.99 5.49 9.56
N SER A 95 -1.71 5.95 10.59
CA SER A 95 -2.96 6.69 10.42
C SER A 95 -2.73 7.99 9.64
N TYR A 96 -1.72 8.76 10.02
CA TYR A 96 -1.37 10.00 9.31
C TYR A 96 -1.03 9.74 7.83
N LEU A 97 -0.22 8.70 7.55
CA LEU A 97 0.19 8.35 6.20
C LEU A 97 -1.00 7.88 5.35
N LYS A 98 -1.91 7.11 5.92
CA LYS A 98 -3.15 6.66 5.26
C LYS A 98 -4.03 7.84 4.86
N ASP A 99 -4.29 8.77 5.79
CA ASP A 99 -5.11 9.94 5.54
C ASP A 99 -4.48 10.85 4.48
N LYS A 100 -3.17 11.01 4.55
CA LYS A 100 -2.43 11.80 3.59
C LYS A 100 -2.47 11.19 2.19
N TRP A 101 -2.33 9.86 2.09
CA TRP A 101 -2.45 9.15 0.82
C TRP A 101 -3.85 9.33 0.20
N LYS A 102 -4.90 9.15 1.02
CA LYS A 102 -6.28 9.37 0.58
C LYS A 102 -6.49 10.79 0.03
N LYS A 103 -6.06 11.82 0.78
CA LYS A 103 -6.15 13.22 0.34
C LYS A 103 -5.41 13.44 -0.99
N SER A 104 -4.20 12.90 -1.12
CA SER A 104 -3.41 13.01 -2.34
C SER A 104 -4.08 12.33 -3.53
N CYS A 105 -4.72 11.18 -3.33
CA CYS A 105 -5.47 10.47 -4.38
C CYS A 105 -6.76 11.20 -4.78
N ILE A 106 -7.43 11.86 -3.84
CA ILE A 106 -8.60 12.71 -4.13
C ILE A 106 -8.17 13.90 -4.99
N GLU A 107 -7.11 14.61 -4.58
CA GLU A 107 -6.58 15.77 -5.29
C GLU A 107 -6.07 15.42 -6.69
N ALA A 108 -5.50 14.23 -6.86
CA ALA A 108 -5.06 13.69 -8.16
C ALA A 108 -6.21 13.12 -9.02
N GLY A 109 -7.46 13.18 -8.57
CA GLY A 109 -8.62 12.68 -9.33
C GLY A 109 -8.78 11.15 -9.35
N LEU A 110 -7.98 10.41 -8.56
CA LEU A 110 -8.03 8.95 -8.48
C LEU A 110 -9.17 8.44 -7.59
N VAL A 111 -9.49 9.20 -6.54
CA VAL A 111 -10.56 8.85 -5.59
C VAL A 111 -11.71 9.83 -5.74
N THR A 112 -12.90 9.27 -5.90
CA THR A 112 -14.18 9.96 -6.05
C THR A 112 -15.20 9.36 -5.09
N LYS A 113 -16.34 10.00 -4.88
CA LYS A 113 -17.44 9.46 -4.06
C LYS A 113 -17.85 8.04 -4.47
N LYS A 114 -17.68 7.67 -5.75
CA LYS A 114 -18.10 6.35 -6.27
C LYS A 114 -17.17 5.21 -5.84
N ASN A 115 -15.87 5.47 -5.67
CA ASN A 115 -14.86 4.46 -5.35
C ASN A 115 -14.21 4.64 -3.97
N GLU A 116 -14.59 5.68 -3.22
CA GLU A 116 -14.02 6.03 -1.92
C GLU A 116 -14.10 4.87 -0.92
N ARG A 117 -15.25 4.20 -0.81
CA ARG A 117 -15.44 3.06 0.08
C ARG A 117 -14.48 1.90 -0.23
N THR A 118 -14.28 1.61 -1.50
CA THR A 118 -13.32 0.59 -1.94
C THR A 118 -11.89 1.02 -1.66
N PHE A 119 -11.59 2.29 -1.89
CA PHE A 119 -10.28 2.85 -1.57
C PHE A 119 -9.97 2.80 -0.08
N ASP A 120 -10.91 3.16 0.80
CA ASP A 120 -10.72 3.09 2.26
C ASP A 120 -10.35 1.69 2.74
N LYS A 121 -10.82 0.66 2.02
CA LYS A 121 -10.56 -0.74 2.34
C LYS A 121 -9.21 -1.23 1.79
N TYR A 122 -8.83 -0.80 0.59
CA TYR A 122 -7.71 -1.41 -0.16
C TYR A 122 -6.61 -0.43 -0.59
N GLY A 123 -6.85 0.88 -0.50
CA GLY A 123 -5.96 1.91 -1.03
C GLY A 123 -4.64 2.06 -0.26
N PHE A 124 -4.59 1.59 0.99
CA PHE A 124 -3.41 1.72 1.85
C PHE A 124 -3.33 0.55 2.82
N CYS A 125 -2.16 -0.08 2.87
CA CYS A 125 -1.81 -1.09 3.87
C CYS A 125 -0.43 -0.75 4.43
N ALA A 126 -0.25 -0.90 5.73
CA ALA A 126 1.05 -0.75 6.37
C ALA A 126 1.26 -1.87 7.39
N ASP A 127 2.48 -2.36 7.48
CA ASP A 127 2.88 -3.42 8.38
C ASP A 127 4.32 -3.22 8.85
N THR A 128 4.59 -3.49 10.13
CA THR A 128 5.94 -3.62 10.67
C THR A 128 6.36 -5.07 10.55
N THR A 129 7.07 -5.39 9.49
CA THR A 129 7.51 -6.77 9.30
C THR A 129 8.81 -7.04 10.05
N GLY A 130 8.82 -8.15 10.81
CA GLY A 130 10.04 -8.72 11.38
C GLY A 130 10.78 -9.66 10.41
N ASP A 131 10.14 -10.03 9.29
CA ASP A 131 10.72 -10.94 8.29
C ASP A 131 11.37 -10.16 7.14
N ILE A 132 12.64 -9.80 7.37
CA ILE A 132 13.42 -9.00 6.44
C ILE A 132 13.82 -9.76 5.20
N GLU A 133 14.13 -11.03 5.31
CA GLU A 133 14.50 -11.83 4.14
C GLU A 133 13.36 -11.88 3.15
N LYS A 134 12.14 -12.09 3.65
CA LYS A 134 10.92 -12.05 2.85
C LYS A 134 10.74 -10.69 2.19
N LEU A 135 10.97 -9.61 2.94
CA LEU A 135 10.87 -8.24 2.45
C LEU A 135 11.90 -7.92 1.38
N ILE A 136 13.16 -8.30 1.59
CA ILE A 136 14.24 -8.11 0.61
C ILE A 136 13.96 -8.92 -0.65
N ARG A 137 13.62 -10.19 -0.53
CA ARG A 137 13.23 -11.03 -1.68
C ARG A 137 12.12 -10.38 -2.48
N TYR A 138 11.12 -9.84 -1.80
CA TYR A 138 10.01 -9.16 -2.45
C TYR A 138 10.45 -7.90 -3.22
N MET A 139 11.29 -7.07 -2.58
CA MET A 139 11.78 -5.83 -3.19
C MET A 139 12.83 -6.05 -4.30
N THR A 140 13.47 -7.21 -4.37
CA THR A 140 14.52 -7.55 -5.36
C THR A 140 14.06 -8.53 -6.44
N LYS A 141 12.87 -9.12 -6.32
CA LYS A 141 12.34 -10.10 -7.26
C LYS A 141 12.20 -9.51 -8.66
N ASN A 142 12.82 -10.17 -9.65
CA ASN A 142 12.67 -9.79 -11.05
C ASN A 142 11.27 -10.16 -11.57
N GLU A 143 10.74 -9.38 -12.51
CA GLU A 143 9.39 -9.54 -13.07
C GLU A 143 9.10 -10.92 -13.67
N LYS A 144 10.13 -11.67 -14.09
CA LYS A 144 9.99 -13.02 -14.64
C LYS A 144 9.59 -14.09 -13.61
N GLU A 145 9.75 -13.83 -12.32
CA GLU A 145 9.37 -14.74 -11.23
C GLU A 145 8.03 -14.36 -10.56
N GLN A 146 7.37 -13.33 -11.06
CA GLN A 146 6.12 -12.80 -10.51
C GLN A 146 4.90 -13.63 -10.95
N SER A 147 4.95 -14.94 -10.79
CA SER A 147 3.72 -15.72 -10.79
C SER A 147 2.99 -15.47 -9.47
N VAL A 148 1.97 -14.63 -9.55
CA VAL A 148 0.72 -14.64 -8.74
C VAL A 148 0.78 -14.78 -7.19
N SER A 149 1.92 -15.02 -6.55
CA SER A 149 2.05 -15.33 -5.11
C SER A 149 2.95 -14.37 -4.33
N GLY A 150 3.00 -13.09 -4.74
CA GLY A 150 3.79 -12.08 -4.02
C GLY A 150 3.25 -11.72 -2.64
N LEU A 151 4.10 -11.12 -1.81
CA LEU A 151 3.79 -10.65 -0.46
C LEU A 151 2.51 -9.78 -0.43
N ALA A 152 2.28 -8.95 -1.46
CA ALA A 152 1.07 -8.14 -1.58
C ALA A 152 -0.20 -9.00 -1.68
N LYS A 153 -0.16 -10.14 -2.36
CA LYS A 153 -1.29 -11.07 -2.43
C LYS A 153 -1.48 -11.80 -1.11
N GLU A 154 -0.40 -12.15 -0.43
CA GLU A 154 -0.47 -12.74 0.91
C GLU A 154 -1.01 -11.73 1.94
N MET A 155 -0.61 -10.46 1.86
CA MET A 155 -1.09 -9.40 2.75
C MET A 155 -2.56 -9.04 2.47
N THR A 156 -2.99 -8.96 1.21
CA THR A 156 -4.40 -8.77 0.84
C THR A 156 -5.23 -10.02 1.17
N ASN A 157 -4.72 -11.22 0.93
CA ASN A 157 -5.39 -12.46 1.29
C ASN A 157 -5.42 -12.70 2.81
N ALA A 158 -4.45 -12.24 3.57
CA ALA A 158 -4.49 -12.29 5.04
C ALA A 158 -5.60 -11.38 5.60
N ALA A 159 -5.85 -10.23 4.96
CA ALA A 159 -6.98 -9.36 5.29
C ALA A 159 -8.34 -10.00 4.90
N ASP A 160 -8.39 -10.73 3.77
CA ASP A 160 -9.59 -11.45 3.32
C ASP A 160 -9.85 -12.75 4.09
N LYS A 161 -8.83 -13.49 4.50
CA LYS A 161 -8.99 -14.71 5.34
C LYS A 161 -9.61 -14.40 6.71
N LYS A 162 -9.43 -13.21 7.25
CA LYS A 162 -10.16 -12.75 8.45
C LYS A 162 -11.62 -12.40 8.18
N ARG A 163 -12.05 -12.26 6.93
CA ARG A 163 -13.43 -11.91 6.52
C ARG A 163 -14.22 -13.02 5.83
N GLY A 164 -13.61 -14.15 5.52
CA GLY A 164 -14.25 -15.28 4.82
C GLY A 164 -15.11 -16.17 5.71
N ARG A 165 -16.03 -15.58 6.49
CA ARG A 165 -17.22 -16.25 7.01
C ARG A 165 -18.36 -15.26 7.04
N GLY A 166 -19.28 -15.40 6.07
CA GLY A 166 -20.57 -14.76 6.06
C GLY A 166 -20.77 -13.87 4.84
N VAL A 167 -21.39 -14.41 3.88
CA VAL A 167 -22.68 -14.13 3.24
C VAL A 167 -22.74 -14.93 1.93
N GLU A 168 -23.28 -16.12 2.00
CA GLU A 168 -24.00 -16.72 0.88
C GLU A 168 -25.34 -15.97 0.80
N GLY A 169 -25.53 -15.23 -0.27
CA GLY A 169 -26.82 -14.67 -0.62
C GLY A 169 -27.54 -15.64 -1.54
N ASP A 170 -28.62 -16.21 -1.06
CA ASP A 170 -29.57 -16.99 -1.86
C ASP A 170 -30.18 -16.08 -2.95
N ASP A 171 -29.85 -16.35 -4.19
CA ASP A 171 -30.61 -15.86 -5.32
C ASP A 171 -31.62 -16.96 -5.72
N GLU A 172 -32.81 -16.90 -5.16
CA GLU A 172 -33.96 -17.58 -5.69
C GLU A 172 -34.53 -16.76 -6.87
N ASP A 173 -34.18 -17.17 -8.07
CA ASP A 173 -34.93 -16.75 -9.26
C ASP A 173 -36.19 -17.61 -9.43
N GLY A 174 -37.32 -16.99 -9.10
CA GLY A 174 -38.63 -17.50 -9.37
C GLY A 174 -38.91 -17.53 -10.86
N LYS A 175 -39.19 -18.74 -11.36
CA LYS A 175 -39.87 -18.95 -12.63
C LYS A 175 -41.36 -18.65 -12.50
N ALA A 176 -41.86 -17.84 -13.39
CA ALA A 176 -43.17 -17.95 -13.98
C ALA A 176 -43.18 -17.32 -15.39
#